data_595b3dc6aeff019f8f28c406fc09e44f
#
_entry.id   595b3dc6aeff019f8f28c406fc09e44f
#
_cell.length_a   1.000
_cell.length_b   1.000
_cell.length_c   1.000
_cell.angle_alpha   90.00
_cell.angle_beta   90.00
_cell.angle_gamma   90.00
#
_symmetry.space_group_name_H-M   'P 1'
#
loop_
_entity.id
_entity.type
_entity.pdbx_description
1 polymer ?
#
loop_
_entity_poly.entity_id
_entity_poly.type
_entity_poly.pdbx_seq_one_letter_code
_entity_poly.pdbx_strand_id
1 'polypeptide(L)'
;MSHIKTRRSVRAYKSEPVPSKGLDAVLEAGTCAPTGGGHQSPIIIAITDPEYRRKIVKLNAEVMVCTTDPYYGAPVVILVLVDGSATTYVEDGSCALENMMLAAHALGLGTIWIHREREIFDSESGKDLLWEWKLPEILRGIGAIALSDPAQEASKPAARK
;
A
#
# COMPACT_ATOMS: atom_id res chain seq x y z
N MET A 1 -13.25 -10.97 14.19
CA MET A 1 -13.41 -9.75 15.03
C MET A 1 -12.12 -9.34 15.77
N SER A 2 -11.27 -10.29 16.19
CA SER A 2 -10.01 -9.94 16.90
C SER A 2 -9.09 -9.05 16.06
N HIS A 3 -8.78 -9.43 14.82
CA HIS A 3 -7.82 -8.69 13.95
C HIS A 3 -8.21 -7.23 13.71
N ILE A 4 -9.51 -6.93 13.54
CA ILE A 4 -9.99 -5.56 13.38
C ILE A 4 -9.68 -4.70 14.62
N LYS A 5 -9.80 -5.30 15.82
CA LYS A 5 -9.57 -4.59 17.08
C LYS A 5 -8.08 -4.45 17.43
N THR A 6 -7.26 -5.39 16.99
CA THR A 6 -5.85 -5.47 17.38
C THR A 6 -4.86 -4.91 16.36
N ARG A 7 -5.26 -4.78 15.06
CA ARG A 7 -4.39 -4.19 14.03
C ARG A 7 -3.90 -2.79 14.44
N ARG A 8 -2.64 -2.53 14.24
CA ARG A 8 -1.98 -1.24 14.48
C ARG A 8 -1.10 -0.85 13.29
N SER A 9 -0.92 0.43 13.12
CA SER A 9 0.07 0.98 12.18
C SER A 9 1.48 0.72 12.72
N VAL A 10 2.28 -0.03 11.98
CA VAL A 10 3.67 -0.35 12.29
C VAL A 10 4.58 0.63 11.56
N ARG A 11 5.60 1.15 12.26
CA ARG A 11 6.56 2.14 11.72
C ARG A 11 8.02 1.73 11.94
N ALA A 12 8.26 0.49 12.34
CA ALA A 12 9.59 -0.10 12.46
C ALA A 12 9.52 -1.53 11.94
N TYR A 13 10.31 -1.83 10.94
CA TYR A 13 10.27 -3.08 10.21
C TYR A 13 11.61 -3.79 10.27
N LYS A 14 11.59 -5.11 10.18
CA LYS A 14 12.76 -5.90 9.89
C LYS A 14 13.13 -5.76 8.42
N SER A 15 14.42 -5.92 8.11
CA SER A 15 14.96 -5.80 6.73
C SER A 15 14.82 -7.09 5.92
N GLU A 16 14.46 -8.21 6.57
CA GLU A 16 14.34 -9.50 5.93
C GLU A 16 13.18 -9.49 4.91
N PRO A 17 13.34 -10.18 3.78
CA PRO A 17 12.29 -10.30 2.79
C PRO A 17 11.04 -10.95 3.37
N VAL A 18 9.86 -10.43 2.99
CA VAL A 18 8.58 -11.10 3.30
C VAL A 18 8.50 -12.39 2.49
N PRO A 19 8.20 -13.55 3.11
CA PRO A 19 8.02 -14.79 2.37
C PRO A 19 6.93 -14.66 1.30
N SER A 20 7.17 -15.20 0.09
CA SER A 20 6.26 -15.08 -1.06
C SER A 20 4.84 -15.51 -0.71
N LYS A 21 4.67 -16.64 -0.02
CA LYS A 21 3.35 -17.14 0.41
C LYS A 21 2.59 -16.13 1.27
N GLY A 22 3.27 -15.41 2.14
CA GLY A 22 2.66 -14.36 2.97
C GLY A 22 2.26 -13.15 2.14
N LEU A 23 3.14 -12.73 1.22
CA LEU A 23 2.85 -11.63 0.31
C LEU A 23 1.67 -11.97 -0.61
N ASP A 24 1.67 -13.16 -1.22
CA ASP A 24 0.59 -13.60 -2.12
C ASP A 24 -0.77 -13.60 -1.41
N ALA A 25 -0.85 -14.10 -0.17
CA ALA A 25 -2.08 -14.09 0.60
C ALA A 25 -2.57 -12.66 0.93
N VAL A 26 -1.65 -11.73 1.17
CA VAL A 26 -2.00 -10.31 1.37
C VAL A 26 -2.55 -9.71 0.08
N LEU A 27 -1.91 -9.95 -1.06
CA LEU A 27 -2.34 -9.45 -2.36
C LEU A 27 -3.71 -10.02 -2.75
N GLU A 28 -3.91 -11.34 -2.55
CA GLU A 28 -5.20 -12.01 -2.79
C GLU A 28 -6.33 -11.36 -1.97
N ALA A 29 -6.09 -11.07 -0.69
CA ALA A 29 -7.08 -10.40 0.15
C ALA A 29 -7.50 -9.03 -0.41
N GLY A 30 -6.58 -8.29 -1.04
CA GLY A 30 -6.88 -7.03 -1.71
C GLY A 30 -7.83 -7.22 -2.90
N THR A 31 -7.66 -8.28 -3.68
CA THR A 31 -8.51 -8.57 -4.84
C THR A 31 -9.93 -9.00 -4.44
N CYS A 32 -10.12 -9.42 -3.18
CA CYS A 32 -11.42 -9.79 -2.63
C CYS A 32 -12.24 -8.59 -2.13
N ALA A 33 -11.71 -7.37 -2.24
CA ALA A 33 -12.43 -6.19 -1.80
C ALA A 33 -13.67 -5.90 -2.67
N PRO A 34 -14.78 -5.40 -2.09
CA PRO A 34 -15.91 -4.96 -2.88
C PRO A 34 -15.53 -3.74 -3.72
N THR A 35 -16.15 -3.61 -4.90
CA THR A 35 -15.98 -2.46 -5.79
C THR A 35 -17.33 -1.97 -6.32
N GLY A 36 -17.40 -0.69 -6.64
CA GLY A 36 -18.61 -0.09 -7.22
C GLY A 36 -19.06 -0.86 -8.48
N GLY A 37 -20.31 -1.30 -8.50
CA GLY A 37 -20.87 -2.10 -9.60
C GLY A 37 -20.17 -3.44 -9.85
N GLY A 38 -19.25 -3.88 -8.99
CA GLY A 38 -18.47 -5.11 -9.18
C GLY A 38 -17.42 -5.01 -10.30
N HIS A 39 -16.95 -3.80 -10.63
CA HIS A 39 -16.02 -3.55 -11.75
C HIS A 39 -14.60 -4.08 -11.54
N GLN A 40 -14.21 -4.39 -10.29
CA GLN A 40 -12.88 -4.90 -9.94
C GLN A 40 -11.75 -4.02 -10.49
N SER A 41 -11.93 -2.70 -10.41
CA SER A 41 -11.03 -1.70 -11.00
C SER A 41 -9.68 -1.49 -10.29
N PRO A 42 -9.47 -1.83 -9.00
CA PRO A 42 -8.19 -1.67 -8.36
C PRO A 42 -7.10 -2.54 -8.98
N ILE A 43 -5.94 -1.92 -9.26
CA ILE A 43 -4.70 -2.60 -9.64
C ILE A 43 -3.78 -2.54 -8.43
N ILE A 44 -3.28 -3.71 -8.03
CA ILE A 44 -2.42 -3.87 -6.86
C ILE A 44 -1.01 -4.22 -7.35
N ILE A 45 -0.02 -3.41 -6.97
CA ILE A 45 1.37 -3.57 -7.41
C ILE A 45 2.25 -3.78 -6.18
N ALA A 46 2.86 -4.96 -6.07
CA ALA A 46 3.86 -5.23 -5.04
C ALA A 46 5.26 -4.87 -5.54
N ILE A 47 5.89 -3.91 -4.90
CA ILE A 47 7.26 -3.50 -5.17
C ILE A 47 8.17 -4.22 -4.18
N THR A 48 8.91 -5.20 -4.69
CA THR A 48 9.92 -5.97 -3.96
C THR A 48 11.33 -5.69 -4.49
N ASP A 49 11.42 -5.14 -5.70
CA ASP A 49 12.69 -4.76 -6.32
C ASP A 49 13.26 -3.51 -5.65
N PRO A 50 14.53 -3.52 -5.20
CA PRO A 50 15.14 -2.40 -4.49
C PRO A 50 15.28 -1.13 -5.33
N GLU A 51 15.38 -1.24 -6.67
CA GLU A 51 15.50 -0.07 -7.54
C GLU A 51 14.16 0.66 -7.64
N TYR A 52 13.06 -0.08 -7.92
CA TYR A 52 11.72 0.49 -7.93
C TYR A 52 11.31 1.03 -6.56
N ARG A 53 11.72 0.32 -5.49
CA ARG A 53 11.49 0.83 -4.13
C ARG A 53 12.16 2.19 -3.93
N ARG A 54 13.42 2.35 -4.36
CA ARG A 54 14.11 3.66 -4.27
C ARG A 54 13.40 4.75 -5.10
N LYS A 55 12.91 4.41 -6.30
CA LYS A 55 12.14 5.36 -7.13
C LYS A 55 10.89 5.86 -6.39
N ILE A 56 10.08 4.96 -5.86
CA ILE A 56 8.84 5.31 -5.13
C ILE A 56 9.12 6.08 -3.84
N VAL A 57 10.14 5.69 -3.07
CA VAL A 57 10.58 6.44 -1.87
C VAL A 57 10.93 7.88 -2.23
N LYS A 58 11.71 8.08 -3.29
CA LYS A 58 12.10 9.40 -3.76
C LYS A 58 10.88 10.25 -4.13
N LEU A 59 9.98 9.72 -4.95
CA LEU A 59 8.78 10.44 -5.39
C LEU A 59 7.87 10.81 -4.23
N ASN A 60 7.64 9.90 -3.28
CA ASN A 60 6.81 10.19 -2.12
C ASN A 60 7.48 11.21 -1.18
N ALA A 61 8.80 11.12 -0.98
CA ALA A 61 9.57 12.08 -0.20
C ALA A 61 9.57 13.49 -0.82
N GLU A 62 9.62 13.60 -2.14
CA GLU A 62 9.51 14.87 -2.88
C GLU A 62 8.13 15.52 -2.64
N VAL A 63 7.03 14.77 -2.74
CA VAL A 63 5.68 15.26 -2.42
C VAL A 63 5.58 15.69 -0.96
N MET A 64 6.20 14.93 -0.05
CA MET A 64 6.22 15.24 1.38
C MET A 64 7.16 16.38 1.75
N VAL A 65 8.03 16.81 0.82
CA VAL A 65 9.10 17.81 1.08
C VAL A 65 9.99 17.38 2.26
N CYS A 66 10.46 16.14 2.23
CA CYS A 66 11.33 15.57 3.26
C CYS A 66 12.48 14.75 2.67
N THR A 67 13.45 14.42 3.52
CA THR A 67 14.63 13.60 3.17
C THR A 67 14.58 12.19 3.78
N THR A 68 13.53 11.87 4.53
CA THR A 68 13.35 10.56 5.17
C THR A 68 12.60 9.60 4.25
N ASP A 69 12.72 8.29 4.53
CA ASP A 69 11.92 7.28 3.83
C ASP A 69 10.47 7.26 4.36
N PRO A 70 9.48 7.67 3.54
CA PRO A 70 8.09 7.69 3.97
C PRO A 70 7.49 6.30 4.23
N TYR A 71 8.16 5.23 3.77
CA TYR A 71 7.75 3.83 3.96
C TYR A 71 8.51 3.14 5.10
N TYR A 72 9.21 3.91 5.95
CA TYR A 72 9.83 3.44 7.20
C TYR A 72 10.83 2.29 7.01
N GLY A 73 11.51 2.23 5.88
CA GLY A 73 12.50 1.16 5.60
C GLY A 73 11.89 -0.21 5.29
N ALA A 74 10.57 -0.33 5.18
CA ALA A 74 9.94 -1.61 4.85
C ALA A 74 10.47 -2.16 3.51
N PRO A 75 10.82 -3.46 3.42
CA PRO A 75 11.34 -4.05 2.19
C PRO A 75 10.30 -4.18 1.08
N VAL A 76 9.02 -4.24 1.43
CA VAL A 76 7.92 -4.33 0.47
C VAL A 76 7.03 -3.10 0.56
N VAL A 77 6.70 -2.52 -0.59
CA VAL A 77 5.68 -1.48 -0.75
C VAL A 77 4.61 -1.99 -1.68
N ILE A 78 3.36 -2.00 -1.23
CA ILE A 78 2.21 -2.39 -2.06
C ILE A 78 1.45 -1.11 -2.43
N LEU A 79 1.39 -0.82 -3.72
CA LEU A 79 0.63 0.31 -4.27
C LEU A 79 -0.76 -0.15 -4.67
N VAL A 80 -1.76 0.71 -4.48
CA VAL A 80 -3.11 0.53 -5.04
C VAL A 80 -3.42 1.70 -5.95
N LEU A 81 -3.63 1.39 -7.23
CA LEU A 81 -4.05 2.31 -8.27
C LEU A 81 -5.44 1.92 -8.76
N VAL A 82 -6.24 2.89 -9.16
CA VAL A 82 -7.60 2.66 -9.68
C VAL A 82 -7.84 3.55 -10.88
N ASP A 83 -8.70 3.12 -11.80
CA ASP A 83 -9.15 3.95 -12.92
C ASP A 83 -9.83 5.22 -12.37
N GLY A 84 -9.19 6.36 -12.61
CA GLY A 84 -9.63 7.65 -12.10
C GLY A 84 -10.97 8.15 -12.69
N SER A 85 -11.50 7.50 -13.73
CA SER A 85 -12.81 7.79 -14.29
C SER A 85 -13.97 7.12 -13.54
N ALA A 86 -13.68 6.09 -12.73
CA ALA A 86 -14.70 5.42 -11.93
C ALA A 86 -15.18 6.33 -10.79
N THR A 87 -16.48 6.46 -10.60
CA THR A 87 -17.08 7.34 -9.57
C THR A 87 -16.71 6.93 -8.14
N THR A 88 -16.43 5.66 -7.91
CA THR A 88 -16.08 5.05 -6.60
C THR A 88 -14.61 4.69 -6.48
N TYR A 89 -13.72 5.28 -7.31
CA TYR A 89 -12.33 4.86 -7.39
C TYR A 89 -11.57 4.97 -6.05
N VAL A 90 -11.90 5.98 -5.23
CA VAL A 90 -11.27 6.15 -3.91
C VAL A 90 -11.73 5.08 -2.93
N GLU A 91 -13.03 4.83 -2.89
CA GLU A 91 -13.65 3.84 -2.01
C GLU A 91 -13.18 2.42 -2.37
N ASP A 92 -13.16 2.09 -3.66
CA ASP A 92 -12.74 0.79 -4.16
C ASP A 92 -11.28 0.48 -3.76
N GLY A 93 -10.37 1.43 -4.01
CA GLY A 93 -8.97 1.27 -3.62
C GLY A 93 -8.76 1.27 -2.09
N SER A 94 -9.58 2.02 -1.35
CA SER A 94 -9.52 2.07 0.11
C SER A 94 -9.95 0.73 0.73
N CYS A 95 -10.99 0.10 0.19
CA CYS A 95 -11.42 -1.23 0.62
C CYS A 95 -10.33 -2.29 0.36
N ALA A 96 -9.66 -2.22 -0.79
CA ALA A 96 -8.55 -3.13 -1.10
C ALA A 96 -7.39 -2.96 -0.12
N LEU A 97 -6.99 -1.73 0.20
CA LEU A 97 -5.95 -1.43 1.19
C LEU A 97 -6.31 -1.97 2.57
N GLU A 98 -7.54 -1.77 3.05
CA GLU A 98 -7.96 -2.25 4.37
C GLU A 98 -7.98 -3.78 4.42
N ASN A 99 -8.50 -4.46 3.39
CA ASN A 99 -8.47 -5.93 3.32
C ASN A 99 -7.03 -6.46 3.44
N MET A 100 -6.08 -5.87 2.69
CA MET A 100 -4.68 -6.27 2.74
C MET A 100 -4.06 -6.02 4.12
N MET A 101 -4.35 -4.90 4.75
CA MET A 101 -3.84 -4.61 6.10
C MET A 101 -4.37 -5.57 7.16
N LEU A 102 -5.63 -5.99 7.05
CA LEU A 102 -6.23 -6.97 7.96
C LEU A 102 -5.65 -8.38 7.73
N ALA A 103 -5.47 -8.78 6.47
CA ALA A 103 -4.86 -10.05 6.11
C ALA A 103 -3.40 -10.12 6.59
N ALA A 104 -2.60 -9.08 6.35
CA ALA A 104 -1.23 -9.00 6.84
C ALA A 104 -1.16 -9.14 8.37
N HIS A 105 -2.04 -8.43 9.10
CA HIS A 105 -2.12 -8.55 10.56
C HIS A 105 -2.49 -9.95 11.02
N ALA A 106 -3.38 -10.63 10.32
CA ALA A 106 -3.75 -12.02 10.62
C ALA A 106 -2.58 -13.00 10.43
N LEU A 107 -1.64 -12.66 9.54
CA LEU A 107 -0.41 -13.42 9.27
C LEU A 107 0.76 -13.00 10.19
N GLY A 108 0.56 -12.07 11.12
CA GLY A 108 1.62 -11.55 11.99
C GLY A 108 2.51 -10.49 11.34
N LEU A 109 2.22 -10.06 10.12
CA LEU A 109 2.95 -9.00 9.42
C LEU A 109 2.50 -7.61 9.87
N GLY A 110 3.45 -6.68 9.88
CA GLY A 110 3.22 -5.28 10.18
C GLY A 110 2.89 -4.47 8.93
N THR A 111 1.92 -3.57 9.04
CA THR A 111 1.53 -2.65 7.96
C THR A 111 1.26 -1.25 8.46
N ILE A 112 1.40 -0.30 7.55
CA ILE A 112 0.87 1.07 7.69
C ILE A 112 0.41 1.57 6.33
N TRP A 113 -0.72 2.29 6.30
CA TRP A 113 -1.15 3.03 5.12
C TRP A 113 -0.26 4.26 4.94
N ILE A 114 0.34 4.38 3.76
CA ILE A 114 1.07 5.56 3.29
C ILE A 114 0.19 6.30 2.29
N HIS A 115 0.15 7.60 2.41
CA HIS A 115 -0.63 8.49 1.55
C HIS A 115 0.28 9.15 0.49
N ARG A 116 -0.29 9.97 -0.38
CA ARG A 116 0.37 10.78 -1.44
C ARG A 116 0.58 10.05 -2.76
N GLU A 117 0.16 8.82 -2.90
CA GLU A 117 0.22 8.10 -4.17
C GLU A 117 -0.59 8.81 -5.26
N ARG A 118 -1.65 9.55 -4.89
CA ARG A 118 -2.40 10.38 -5.85
C ARG A 118 -1.49 11.44 -6.47
N GLU A 119 -0.83 12.22 -5.65
CA GLU A 119 0.07 13.28 -6.09
C GLU A 119 1.24 12.72 -6.89
N ILE A 120 1.75 11.54 -6.52
CA ILE A 120 2.80 10.86 -7.27
C ILE A 120 2.30 10.50 -8.68
N PHE A 121 1.20 9.77 -8.81
CA PHE A 121 0.73 9.26 -10.09
C PHE A 121 -0.03 10.28 -10.94
N ASP A 122 -0.39 11.43 -10.37
CA ASP A 122 -0.86 12.60 -11.11
C ASP A 122 0.32 13.45 -11.66
N SER A 123 1.57 13.24 -11.19
CA SER A 123 2.77 13.93 -11.66
C SER A 123 3.34 13.29 -12.93
N GLU A 124 4.18 14.06 -13.68
CA GLU A 124 4.89 13.54 -14.86
C GLU A 124 5.76 12.32 -14.51
N SER A 125 6.53 12.38 -13.41
CA SER A 125 7.38 11.26 -13.00
C SER A 125 6.57 10.01 -12.62
N GLY A 126 5.37 10.16 -12.08
CA GLY A 126 4.48 9.04 -11.81
C GLY A 126 3.88 8.46 -13.09
N LYS A 127 3.56 9.30 -14.08
CA LYS A 127 3.11 8.86 -15.40
C LYS A 127 4.20 8.13 -16.16
N ASP A 128 5.46 8.58 -16.06
CA ASP A 128 6.61 7.87 -16.60
C ASP A 128 6.72 6.45 -16.03
N LEU A 129 6.45 6.25 -14.72
CA LEU A 129 6.40 4.92 -14.13
C LEU A 129 5.24 4.08 -14.67
N LEU A 130 4.05 4.66 -14.83
CA LEU A 130 2.91 3.94 -15.45
C LEU A 130 3.27 3.48 -16.85
N TRP A 131 3.92 4.34 -17.64
CA TRP A 131 4.38 4.00 -18.98
C TRP A 131 5.44 2.89 -18.98
N GLU A 132 6.43 2.96 -18.07
CA GLU A 132 7.47 1.94 -17.89
C GLU A 132 6.85 0.57 -17.53
N TRP A 133 5.81 0.58 -16.70
CA TRP A 133 5.06 -0.62 -16.30
C TRP A 133 4.00 -1.05 -17.33
N LYS A 134 3.85 -0.34 -18.45
CA LYS A 134 2.82 -0.57 -19.47
C LYS A 134 1.40 -0.54 -18.92
N LEU A 135 1.15 0.36 -17.99
CA LEU A 135 -0.14 0.59 -17.36
C LEU A 135 -0.82 1.83 -17.95
N PRO A 136 -2.16 1.88 -17.96
CA PRO A 136 -2.91 3.03 -18.47
C PRO A 136 -2.62 4.31 -17.69
N GLU A 137 -2.43 5.43 -18.40
CA GLU A 137 -2.18 6.75 -17.80
C GLU A 137 -3.35 7.28 -16.97
N ILE A 138 -4.57 6.78 -17.19
CA ILE A 138 -5.78 7.13 -16.44
C ILE A 138 -5.76 6.67 -14.99
N LEU A 139 -4.85 5.76 -14.62
CA LEU A 139 -4.73 5.23 -13.26
C LEU A 139 -4.28 6.31 -12.29
N ARG A 140 -4.95 6.38 -11.16
CA ARG A 140 -4.63 7.27 -10.04
C ARG A 140 -4.28 6.48 -8.80
N GLY A 141 -3.31 6.98 -8.05
CA GLY A 141 -2.93 6.39 -6.78
C GLY A 141 -3.99 6.61 -5.70
N ILE A 142 -4.28 5.58 -4.91
CA ILE A 142 -5.16 5.66 -3.75
C ILE A 142 -4.34 5.70 -2.48
N GLY A 143 -3.36 4.85 -2.39
CA GLY A 143 -2.45 4.74 -1.26
C GLY A 143 -1.50 3.58 -1.44
N ALA A 144 -0.58 3.47 -0.48
CA ALA A 144 0.32 2.33 -0.40
C ALA A 144 0.31 1.69 0.99
N ILE A 145 0.81 0.48 1.06
CA ILE A 145 1.09 -0.24 2.30
C ILE A 145 2.58 -0.49 2.37
N ALA A 146 3.24 -0.02 3.44
CA ALA A 146 4.54 -0.53 3.83
C ALA A 146 4.33 -1.86 4.56
N LEU A 147 5.03 -2.93 4.14
CA LEU A 147 4.82 -4.30 4.62
C LEU A 147 6.14 -4.98 4.96
N SER A 148 6.23 -5.55 6.16
CA SER A 148 7.24 -6.52 6.60
C SER A 148 6.91 -7.07 7.98
N ASP A 149 7.79 -7.92 8.52
CA ASP A 149 7.77 -8.26 9.94
C ASP A 149 8.01 -7.01 10.80
N PRO A 150 7.19 -6.80 11.86
CA PRO A 150 7.43 -5.69 12.77
C PRO A 150 8.74 -5.89 13.55
N ALA A 151 9.57 -4.84 13.63
CA ALA A 151 10.80 -4.87 14.41
C ALA A 151 10.57 -4.65 15.92
N GLN A 152 9.37 -4.23 16.30
CA GLN A 152 8.96 -4.01 17.69
C GLN A 152 7.46 -4.23 17.85
N GLU A 153 7.03 -4.52 19.06
CA GLU A 153 5.61 -4.64 19.35
C GLU A 153 4.86 -3.32 19.09
N ALA A 154 3.69 -3.44 18.52
CA ALA A 154 2.83 -2.29 18.30
C ALA A 154 2.31 -1.73 19.65
N SER A 155 2.21 -0.41 19.74
CA SER A 155 1.67 0.26 20.92
C SER A 155 0.22 -0.15 21.20
N LYS A 156 -0.17 -0.18 22.49
CA LYS A 156 -1.57 -0.41 22.86
C LYS A 156 -2.48 0.65 22.22
N PRO A 157 -3.69 0.27 21.78
CA PRO A 157 -4.62 1.25 21.22
C PRO A 157 -5.08 2.24 22.27
N ALA A 158 -5.30 3.49 21.86
CA ALA A 158 -6.10 4.41 22.65
C ALA A 158 -7.54 3.89 22.79
N ALA A 159 -8.22 4.28 23.86
CA ALA A 159 -9.63 4.00 24.03
C ALA A 159 -10.44 4.53 22.82
N ARG A 160 -11.37 3.73 22.35
CA ARG A 160 -12.31 4.20 21.31
C ARG A 160 -13.38 5.09 21.95
N LYS A 161 -13.74 6.16 21.25
CA LYS A 161 -14.84 7.04 21.62
C LYS A 161 -16.17 6.35 21.33
#